data_c091457a0b70adfc197ed9050e241f6e
#
_entry.id   c091457a0b70adfc197ed9050e241f6e
#
_cell.length_a   1.000
_cell.length_b   1.000
_cell.length_c   1.000
_cell.angle_alpha   90.00
_cell.angle_beta   90.00
_cell.angle_gamma   90.00
#
_symmetry.space_group_name_H-M   'P 1'
#
loop_
_entity.id
_entity.type
_entity.pdbx_description
1 polymer ?
#
loop_
_entity_poly.entity_id
_entity_poly.type
_entity_poly.pdbx_seq_one_letter_code
_entity_poly.pdbx_strand_id
1 'polypeptide(L)'
;MSKLLIDKIRQARQRSVQCEKYTFTIRRPTNLEMLKLRGRAEQETLLRQFVIGWSGVTELDIYGGGSGDPAPFDPELFIEWIADRPQYWEPITQAIVDAYQQHEQQLGDQLKN
;
A
#
# COMPACT_ATOMS: atom_id res chain seq x y z
N MET A 1 -4.10 -22.30 -13.90
CA MET A 1 -3.11 -21.64 -14.77
C MET A 1 -3.25 -20.14 -14.77
N SER A 2 -4.45 -19.62 -15.05
CA SER A 2 -4.71 -18.18 -15.00
C SER A 2 -4.39 -17.56 -13.64
N LYS A 3 -4.69 -18.28 -12.57
CA LYS A 3 -4.47 -17.78 -11.21
C LYS A 3 -2.98 -17.48 -10.95
N LEU A 4 -2.09 -18.35 -11.42
CA LEU A 4 -0.65 -18.13 -11.23
C LEU A 4 -0.18 -16.87 -11.95
N LEU A 5 -0.67 -16.63 -13.15
CA LEU A 5 -0.32 -15.43 -13.90
C LEU A 5 -0.91 -14.16 -13.26
N ILE A 6 -2.15 -14.26 -12.77
CA ILE A 6 -2.77 -13.15 -12.05
C ILE A 6 -1.95 -12.80 -10.82
N ASP A 7 -1.52 -13.81 -10.06
CA ASP A 7 -0.70 -13.58 -8.86
C ASP A 7 0.63 -12.91 -9.21
N LYS A 8 1.26 -13.31 -10.30
CA LYS A 8 2.50 -12.69 -10.74
C LYS A 8 2.31 -11.23 -11.12
N ILE A 9 1.22 -10.90 -11.80
CA ILE A 9 0.91 -9.52 -12.16
C ILE A 9 0.71 -8.70 -10.88
N ARG A 10 -0.05 -9.24 -9.92
CA ARG A 10 -0.31 -8.55 -8.65
C ARG A 10 0.96 -8.34 -7.84
N GLN A 11 1.81 -9.35 -7.78
CA GLN A 11 3.09 -9.24 -7.07
C GLN A 11 4.00 -8.18 -7.68
N ALA A 12 3.98 -8.06 -9.00
CA ALA A 12 4.80 -7.06 -9.69
C ALA A 12 4.39 -5.63 -9.34
N ARG A 13 3.17 -5.42 -8.85
CA ARG A 13 2.68 -4.10 -8.44
C ARG A 13 3.00 -3.77 -6.99
N GLN A 14 3.54 -4.71 -6.24
CA GLN A 14 3.77 -4.52 -4.79
C GLN A 14 5.09 -3.84 -4.52
N ARG A 15 5.12 -3.05 -3.45
CA ARG A 15 6.31 -2.39 -2.93
C ARG A 15 6.27 -2.42 -1.41
N SER A 16 7.44 -2.37 -0.78
CA SER A 16 7.55 -2.28 0.67
C SER A 16 7.89 -0.86 1.07
N VAL A 17 7.28 -0.40 2.16
CA VAL A 17 7.53 0.93 2.72
C VAL A 17 7.92 0.76 4.18
N GLN A 18 9.14 1.20 4.52
CA GLN A 18 9.62 1.14 5.90
C GLN A 18 9.24 2.42 6.63
N CYS A 19 8.54 2.27 7.75
CA CYS A 19 8.19 3.39 8.64
C CYS A 19 8.58 2.99 10.06
N GLU A 20 9.70 3.52 10.54
CA GLU A 20 10.26 3.16 11.83
C GLU A 20 10.47 1.64 11.91
N LYS A 21 9.86 0.98 12.91
CA LYS A 21 9.99 -0.48 13.05
C LYS A 21 8.98 -1.27 12.23
N TYR A 22 8.08 -0.59 11.54
CA TYR A 22 7.02 -1.22 10.76
C TYR A 22 7.38 -1.23 9.28
N THR A 23 6.97 -2.29 8.60
CA THR A 23 7.06 -2.36 7.14
C THR A 23 5.65 -2.55 6.61
N PHE A 24 5.24 -1.67 5.69
CA PHE A 24 3.93 -1.78 5.06
C PHE A 24 4.12 -2.26 3.63
N THR A 25 3.23 -3.14 3.19
CA THR A 25 3.21 -3.57 1.80
C THR A 25 2.12 -2.77 1.08
N ILE A 26 2.52 -2.07 0.03
CA ILE A 26 1.58 -1.31 -0.80
C ILE A 26 1.53 -1.95 -2.18
N ARG A 27 0.47 -1.64 -2.92
CA ARG A 27 0.41 -1.94 -4.33
C ARG A 27 0.21 -0.66 -5.11
N ARG A 28 0.84 -0.55 -6.27
CA ARG A 28 0.61 0.64 -7.07
C ARG A 28 -0.78 0.58 -7.68
N PRO A 29 -1.45 1.73 -7.83
CA PRO A 29 -2.71 1.79 -8.57
C PRO A 29 -2.52 1.34 -10.01
N THR A 30 -3.55 0.71 -10.56
CA THR A 30 -3.59 0.43 -11.99
C THR A 30 -4.10 1.67 -12.73
N ASN A 31 -3.89 1.69 -14.05
CA ASN A 31 -4.43 2.78 -14.87
C ASN A 31 -5.96 2.86 -14.78
N LEU A 32 -6.64 1.70 -14.69
CA LEU A 32 -8.09 1.69 -14.52
C LEU A 32 -8.52 2.31 -13.20
N GLU A 33 -7.78 2.01 -12.13
CA GLU A 33 -8.09 2.59 -10.81
C GLU A 33 -7.89 4.10 -10.81
N MET A 34 -6.81 4.57 -11.42
CA MET A 34 -6.57 6.01 -11.51
C MET A 34 -7.61 6.71 -12.37
N LEU A 35 -8.09 6.04 -13.41
CA LEU A 35 -9.17 6.56 -14.23
C LEU A 35 -10.43 6.74 -13.39
N LYS A 36 -10.79 5.76 -12.56
CA LYS A 36 -11.94 5.85 -11.67
C LYS A 36 -11.81 6.99 -10.66
N LEU A 37 -10.60 7.21 -10.16
CA LEU A 37 -10.32 8.29 -9.22
C LEU A 37 -10.27 9.65 -9.90
N ARG A 38 -10.28 9.68 -11.23
CA ARG A 38 -10.19 10.91 -12.04
C ARG A 38 -8.99 11.76 -11.67
N GLY A 39 -7.86 11.09 -11.37
CA GLY A 39 -6.65 11.76 -10.94
C GLY A 39 -6.68 12.32 -9.53
N ARG A 40 -7.77 12.12 -8.80
CA ARG A 40 -7.91 12.61 -7.42
C ARG A 40 -7.45 11.54 -6.44
N ALA A 41 -6.16 11.48 -6.22
CA ALA A 41 -5.56 10.53 -5.29
C ALA A 41 -5.53 11.14 -3.89
N GLU A 42 -6.68 11.19 -3.24
CA GLU A 42 -6.77 11.69 -1.87
C GLU A 42 -6.08 10.71 -0.92
N GLN A 43 -5.45 11.27 0.11
CA GLN A 43 -4.65 10.49 1.05
C GLN A 43 -5.44 9.34 1.69
N GLU A 44 -6.66 9.63 2.15
CA GLU A 44 -7.50 8.58 2.76
C GLU A 44 -7.80 7.46 1.78
N THR A 45 -8.13 7.80 0.53
CA THR A 45 -8.41 6.81 -0.51
C THR A 45 -7.20 5.92 -0.76
N LEU A 46 -6.01 6.52 -0.84
CA LEU A 46 -4.78 5.76 -1.06
C LEU A 46 -4.52 4.79 0.09
N LEU A 47 -4.69 5.25 1.32
CA LEU A 47 -4.48 4.40 2.48
C LEU A 47 -5.47 3.23 2.52
N ARG A 48 -6.74 3.49 2.17
CA ARG A 48 -7.76 2.44 2.22
C ARG A 48 -7.62 1.40 1.11
N GLN A 49 -7.24 1.83 -0.08
CA GLN A 49 -7.27 0.94 -1.25
C GLN A 49 -5.94 0.26 -1.55
N PHE A 50 -4.82 0.89 -1.22
CA PHE A 50 -3.53 0.46 -1.76
C PHE A 50 -2.54 -0.06 -0.72
N VAL A 51 -2.91 -0.12 0.54
CA VAL A 51 -2.12 -0.83 1.56
C VAL A 51 -2.69 -2.22 1.71
N ILE A 52 -1.86 -3.24 1.50
CA ILE A 52 -2.33 -4.63 1.46
C ILE A 52 -1.65 -5.54 2.47
N GLY A 53 -0.73 -5.02 3.28
CA GLY A 53 -0.07 -5.84 4.26
C GLY A 53 0.79 -5.03 5.21
N TRP A 54 1.22 -5.66 6.29
CA TRP A 54 2.17 -5.06 7.21
C TRP A 54 3.03 -6.13 7.85
N SER A 55 4.13 -5.68 8.46
CA SER A 55 5.05 -6.52 9.22
C SER A 55 5.59 -5.69 10.39
N GLY A 56 5.81 -6.33 11.52
CA GLY A 56 6.34 -5.67 12.71
C GLY A 56 5.28 -5.05 13.61
N VAL A 57 4.01 -5.16 13.27
CA VAL A 57 2.90 -4.67 14.10
C VAL A 57 2.45 -5.78 15.04
N THR A 58 2.44 -5.49 16.33
CA THR A 58 2.07 -6.46 17.36
C THR A 58 0.77 -6.04 18.04
N GLU A 59 0.20 -6.95 18.84
CA GLU A 59 -0.99 -6.62 19.62
C GLU A 59 -0.75 -5.44 20.57
N LEU A 60 0.46 -5.38 21.15
CA LEU A 60 0.83 -4.24 21.99
C LEU A 60 0.77 -2.92 21.24
N ASP A 61 1.18 -2.93 19.95
CA ASP A 61 1.14 -1.73 19.13
C ASP A 61 -0.30 -1.30 18.83
N ILE A 62 -1.22 -2.26 18.74
CA ILE A 62 -2.61 -1.99 18.36
C ILE A 62 -3.36 -1.25 19.47
N TYR A 63 -3.29 -1.76 20.71
CA TYR A 63 -4.10 -1.18 21.79
C TYR A 63 -3.38 -1.08 23.13
N GLY A 64 -2.07 -1.29 23.15
CA GLY A 64 -1.28 -1.15 24.38
C GLY A 64 -1.44 -2.29 25.37
N GLY A 65 -2.23 -3.29 25.05
CA GLY A 65 -2.41 -4.51 25.85
C GLY A 65 -2.07 -5.74 25.02
N GLY A 66 -2.44 -6.91 25.52
CA GLY A 66 -2.18 -8.15 24.82
C GLY A 66 -0.70 -8.53 24.84
N SER A 67 -0.26 -9.25 23.82
CA SER A 67 1.08 -9.83 23.79
C SER A 67 1.95 -9.15 22.73
N GLY A 68 3.23 -9.53 22.68
CA GLY A 68 4.14 -9.14 21.62
C GLY A 68 3.99 -9.96 20.35
N ASP A 69 2.94 -10.78 20.26
CA ASP A 69 2.69 -11.58 19.07
C ASP A 69 2.32 -10.70 17.88
N PRO A 70 2.71 -11.11 16.66
CA PRO A 70 2.33 -10.35 15.48
C PRO A 70 0.82 -10.26 15.31
N ALA A 71 0.33 -9.06 14.98
CA ALA A 71 -1.07 -8.88 14.65
C ALA A 71 -1.26 -9.18 13.17
N PRO A 72 -2.23 -10.02 12.80
CA PRO A 72 -2.49 -10.29 11.39
C PRO A 72 -3.05 -9.06 10.69
N PHE A 73 -2.66 -8.87 9.44
CA PHE A 73 -3.16 -7.73 8.67
C PHE A 73 -4.63 -7.95 8.30
N ASP A 74 -5.42 -6.91 8.49
CA ASP A 74 -6.80 -6.83 8.04
C ASP A 74 -7.05 -5.39 7.63
N PRO A 75 -7.72 -5.13 6.48
CA PRO A 75 -7.90 -3.76 6.00
C PRO A 75 -8.63 -2.85 6.99
N GLU A 76 -9.65 -3.35 7.67
CA GLU A 76 -10.37 -2.54 8.68
C GLU A 76 -9.47 -2.25 9.88
N LEU A 77 -8.74 -3.26 10.34
CA LEU A 77 -7.80 -3.09 11.45
C LEU A 77 -6.73 -2.07 11.10
N PHE A 78 -6.19 -2.15 9.89
CA PHE A 78 -5.19 -1.20 9.43
C PHE A 78 -5.72 0.24 9.49
N ILE A 79 -6.91 0.49 8.96
CA ILE A 79 -7.48 1.83 8.92
C ILE A 79 -7.74 2.36 10.33
N GLU A 80 -8.28 1.52 11.21
CA GLU A 80 -8.51 1.93 12.59
C GLU A 80 -7.21 2.30 13.31
N TRP A 81 -6.15 1.53 13.06
CA TRP A 81 -4.86 1.76 13.70
C TRP A 81 -4.14 2.97 13.12
N ILE A 82 -4.12 3.09 11.79
CA ILE A 82 -3.37 4.16 11.11
C ILE A 82 -4.06 5.53 11.27
N ALA A 83 -5.36 5.54 11.57
CA ALA A 83 -6.13 6.77 11.69
C ALA A 83 -5.54 7.74 12.72
N ASP A 84 -4.92 7.20 13.77
CA ASP A 84 -4.32 8.00 14.84
C ASP A 84 -2.80 8.08 14.74
N ARG A 85 -2.23 7.73 13.60
CA ARG A 85 -0.78 7.75 13.36
C ARG A 85 -0.43 8.53 12.10
N PRO A 86 -0.70 9.85 12.13
CA PRO A 86 -0.51 10.67 10.93
C PRO A 86 0.93 10.74 10.44
N GLN A 87 1.90 10.43 11.31
CA GLN A 87 3.32 10.43 10.92
C GLN A 87 3.63 9.40 9.84
N TYR A 88 2.77 8.39 9.66
CA TYR A 88 2.97 7.36 8.65
C TYR A 88 2.20 7.62 7.35
N TRP A 89 1.25 8.55 7.36
CA TRP A 89 0.37 8.75 6.19
C TRP A 89 1.15 9.18 4.95
N GLU A 90 1.99 10.20 5.10
CA GLU A 90 2.72 10.73 3.95
C GLU A 90 3.74 9.75 3.37
N PRO A 91 4.60 9.10 4.18
CA PRO A 91 5.52 8.11 3.62
C PRO A 91 4.81 7.00 2.85
N ILE A 92 3.69 6.52 3.36
CA ILE A 92 2.94 5.44 2.70
C ILE A 92 2.31 5.93 1.41
N THR A 93 1.60 7.06 1.46
CA THR A 93 0.91 7.57 0.28
C THR A 93 1.88 8.05 -0.78
N GLN A 94 3.02 8.61 -0.38
CA GLN A 94 4.05 9.01 -1.33
C GLN A 94 4.63 7.80 -2.06
N ALA A 95 4.84 6.70 -1.35
CA ALA A 95 5.33 5.47 -1.97
C ALA A 95 4.34 4.94 -3.01
N ILE A 96 3.04 5.03 -2.73
CA ILE A 96 2.00 4.62 -3.68
C ILE A 96 2.05 5.49 -4.93
N VAL A 97 2.13 6.81 -4.76
CA VAL A 97 2.21 7.75 -5.87
C VAL A 97 3.47 7.53 -6.68
N ASP A 98 4.61 7.36 -6.01
CA ASP A 98 5.90 7.14 -6.70
C ASP A 98 5.87 5.86 -7.53
N ALA A 99 5.28 4.80 -6.99
CA ALA A 99 5.17 3.53 -7.73
C ALA A 99 4.33 3.71 -8.99
N TYR A 100 3.25 4.48 -8.90
CA TYR A 100 2.42 4.76 -10.06
C TYR A 100 3.15 5.62 -11.09
N GLN A 101 3.87 6.65 -10.64
CA GLN A 101 4.64 7.51 -11.54
C GLN A 101 5.72 6.73 -12.27
N GLN A 102 6.40 5.82 -11.58
CA GLN A 102 7.38 4.94 -12.23
C GLN A 102 6.75 4.09 -13.32
N HIS A 103 5.56 3.56 -13.05
CA HIS A 103 4.81 2.79 -14.03
C HIS A 103 4.46 3.64 -15.26
N GLU A 104 4.01 4.88 -15.04
CA GLU A 104 3.69 5.80 -16.14
C GLU A 104 4.92 6.12 -16.97
N GLN A 105 6.07 6.32 -16.34
CA GLN A 105 7.32 6.56 -17.04
C GLN A 105 7.73 5.35 -17.90
N GLN A 106 7.58 4.14 -17.36
CA GLN A 106 7.90 2.92 -18.10
C GLN A 106 6.98 2.76 -19.32
N LEU A 107 5.70 3.06 -19.17
CA LEU A 107 4.78 3.04 -20.31
C LEU A 107 5.18 4.08 -21.37
N GLY A 108 5.53 5.28 -20.95
CA GLY A 108 5.97 6.32 -21.86
C GLY A 108 7.21 5.92 -22.64
N ASP A 109 8.18 5.32 -21.95
CA ASP A 109 9.42 4.86 -22.57
C ASP A 109 9.16 3.76 -23.58
N GLN A 110 8.25 2.80 -23.27
CA GLN A 110 7.87 1.76 -24.20
C GLN A 110 7.21 2.31 -25.45
N LEU A 111 6.40 3.34 -25.31
CA LEU A 111 5.70 3.95 -26.44
C LEU A 111 6.62 4.74 -27.35
N LYS A 112 7.76 5.22 -26.85
CA LYS A 112 8.74 5.96 -27.62
C LYS A 112 9.60 5.07 -28.51
N ASN A 113 9.67 3.79 -28.20
CA ASN A 113 10.44 2.82 -28.97
C ASN A 113 9.56 2.09 -29.96
#